data_3e72562347306516be8148ad4532a3a9
#
_entry.id   3e72562347306516be8148ad4532a3a9
#
_cell.length_a   1.000
_cell.length_b   1.000
_cell.length_c   1.000
_cell.angle_alpha   90.00
_cell.angle_beta   90.00
_cell.angle_gamma   90.00
#
_symmetry.space_group_name_H-M   'P 1'
#
loop_
_entity.id
_entity.type
_entity.pdbx_description
1 polymer ?
#
loop_
_entity_poly.entity_id
_entity_poly.type
_entity_poly.pdbx_seq_one_letter_code
_entity_poly.pdbx_strand_id
1 'polypeptide(L)'
;MRAEHELTGFPSIDKPWLKYYSEEAVHTPLPQKTLYRYLYENNRNHMESIALNYFGNRITYQKFFEHIRETADAFVMAGIKRGDIVTILSLITPETMYCIYALNYIGAVANMGYLSLSEDEI
;
A
#
# COMPACT_ATOMS: atom_id res chain seq x y z
N MET A 1 10.51 31.22 -19.02
CA MET A 1 9.27 31.94 -18.68
C MET A 1 8.10 30.99 -19.04
N ARG A 2 7.42 30.42 -18.04
CA ARG A 2 6.16 29.68 -18.30
C ARG A 2 5.12 30.75 -18.61
N ALA A 3 4.44 30.62 -19.75
CA ALA A 3 3.31 31.48 -20.10
C ALA A 3 2.31 31.42 -18.94
N GLU A 4 1.81 32.57 -18.50
CA GLU A 4 0.69 32.64 -17.55
C GLU A 4 -0.52 31.97 -18.24
N HIS A 5 -0.74 30.70 -17.95
CA HIS A 5 -1.96 30.03 -18.33
C HIS A 5 -3.07 30.57 -17.43
N GLU A 6 -4.07 31.16 -18.06
CA GLU A 6 -5.29 31.58 -17.37
C GLU A 6 -5.89 30.36 -16.69
N LEU A 7 -6.04 30.43 -15.35
CA LEU A 7 -6.53 29.29 -14.56
C LEU A 7 -7.99 29.03 -14.92
N THR A 8 -8.31 27.78 -15.19
CA THR A 8 -9.68 27.35 -15.52
C THR A 8 -10.58 27.26 -14.29
N GLY A 9 -9.97 27.24 -13.07
CA GLY A 9 -10.65 27.00 -11.80
C GLY A 9 -10.89 25.50 -11.51
N PHE A 10 -10.49 24.61 -12.42
CA PHE A 10 -10.58 23.16 -12.21
C PHE A 10 -9.20 22.59 -11.87
N PRO A 11 -8.98 22.15 -10.61
CA PRO A 11 -7.67 21.63 -10.20
C PRO A 11 -7.15 20.47 -11.04
N SER A 12 -8.04 19.61 -11.54
CA SER A 12 -7.67 18.49 -12.43
C SER A 12 -7.07 18.93 -13.76
N ILE A 13 -7.42 20.12 -14.24
CA ILE A 13 -6.90 20.74 -15.46
C ILE A 13 -5.66 21.60 -15.13
N ASP A 14 -5.80 22.49 -14.19
CA ASP A 14 -4.79 23.48 -13.82
C ASP A 14 -3.58 22.87 -13.10
N LYS A 15 -3.78 21.72 -12.44
CA LYS A 15 -2.77 20.93 -11.71
C LYS A 15 -1.89 21.81 -10.81
N PRO A 16 -2.47 22.63 -9.90
CA PRO A 16 -1.73 23.62 -9.12
C PRO A 16 -0.65 23.04 -8.22
N TRP A 17 -0.73 21.73 -7.93
CA TRP A 17 0.27 21.00 -7.15
C TRP A 17 1.60 20.80 -7.90
N LEU A 18 1.61 20.81 -9.24
CA LEU A 18 2.83 20.58 -10.02
C LEU A 18 3.94 21.58 -9.74
N LYS A 19 3.60 22.79 -9.25
CA LYS A 19 4.60 23.78 -8.85
C LYS A 19 5.49 23.37 -7.68
N TYR A 20 5.06 22.37 -6.91
CA TYR A 20 5.79 21.85 -5.75
C TYR A 20 6.65 20.63 -6.08
N TYR A 21 6.61 20.15 -7.32
CA TYR A 21 7.39 19.01 -7.79
C TYR A 21 8.48 19.46 -8.77
N SER A 22 9.62 18.78 -8.72
CA SER A 22 10.64 18.96 -9.76
C SER A 22 10.17 18.36 -11.09
N GLU A 23 10.70 18.86 -12.20
CA GLU A 23 10.42 18.28 -13.53
C GLU A 23 10.77 16.79 -13.59
N GLU A 24 11.88 16.38 -12.95
CA GLU A 24 12.28 14.99 -12.83
C GLU A 24 11.21 14.16 -12.09
N ALA A 25 10.73 14.62 -10.94
CA ALA A 25 9.71 13.93 -10.16
C ALA A 25 8.39 13.76 -10.93
N VAL A 26 8.01 14.77 -11.72
CA VAL A 26 6.78 14.73 -12.54
C VAL A 26 6.88 13.69 -13.66
N HIS A 27 8.07 13.50 -14.23
CA HIS A 27 8.28 12.63 -15.40
C HIS A 27 8.92 11.27 -15.05
N THR A 28 9.27 11.03 -13.76
CA THR A 28 9.78 9.75 -13.33
C THR A 28 8.75 8.64 -13.55
N PRO A 29 9.06 7.60 -14.32
CA PRO A 29 8.14 6.50 -14.55
C PRO A 29 7.86 5.75 -13.26
N LEU A 30 6.59 5.43 -13.02
CA LEU A 30 6.21 4.59 -11.88
C LEU A 30 6.78 3.18 -12.02
N PRO A 31 7.33 2.59 -10.94
CA PRO A 31 7.85 1.24 -10.99
C PRO A 31 6.77 0.23 -11.37
N GLN A 32 7.03 -0.62 -12.35
CA GLN A 32 6.13 -1.70 -12.76
C GLN A 32 6.29 -2.92 -11.83
N LYS A 33 5.92 -2.72 -10.55
CA LYS A 33 6.09 -3.71 -9.47
C LYS A 33 4.88 -3.67 -8.55
N THR A 34 4.63 -4.78 -7.83
CA THR A 34 3.69 -4.77 -6.72
C THR A 34 4.23 -3.93 -5.57
N LEU A 35 3.34 -3.41 -4.71
CA LEU A 35 3.74 -2.65 -3.51
C LEU A 35 4.66 -3.47 -2.60
N TYR A 36 4.34 -4.76 -2.40
CA TYR A 36 5.17 -5.67 -1.62
C TYR A 36 6.60 -5.76 -2.20
N ARG A 37 6.71 -5.99 -3.50
CA ARG A 37 8.02 -6.12 -4.16
C ARG A 37 8.82 -4.83 -4.06
N TYR A 38 8.18 -3.70 -4.28
CA TYR A 38 8.82 -2.38 -4.16
C TYR A 38 9.32 -2.14 -2.73
N LEU A 39 8.47 -2.41 -1.73
CA LEU A 39 8.84 -2.28 -0.33
C LEU A 39 10.00 -3.20 0.05
N TYR A 40 9.95 -4.47 -0.37
CA TYR A 40 10.99 -5.46 -0.07
C TYR A 40 12.34 -5.07 -0.68
N GLU A 41 12.37 -4.74 -1.97
CA GLU A 41 13.61 -4.39 -2.68
C GLU A 41 14.30 -3.16 -2.10
N ASN A 42 13.53 -2.17 -1.63
CA ASN A 42 14.09 -0.97 -1.04
C ASN A 42 14.59 -1.16 0.41
N ASN A 43 14.11 -2.18 1.11
CA ASN A 43 14.44 -2.38 2.52
C ASN A 43 15.24 -3.66 2.81
N ARG A 44 15.54 -4.49 1.80
CA ARG A 44 16.27 -5.76 1.97
C ARG A 44 17.67 -5.62 2.59
N ASN A 45 18.27 -4.45 2.51
CA ASN A 45 19.57 -4.15 3.13
C ASN A 45 19.41 -3.49 4.52
N HIS A 46 18.19 -3.32 5.00
CA HIS A 46 17.84 -2.65 6.26
C HIS A 46 16.88 -3.50 7.11
N MET A 47 17.04 -4.82 7.09
CA MET A 47 16.12 -5.78 7.73
C MET A 47 15.98 -5.57 9.24
N GLU A 48 17.02 -5.07 9.91
CA GLU A 48 17.02 -4.77 11.34
C GLU A 48 16.35 -3.43 11.70
N SER A 49 16.08 -2.58 10.69
CA SER A 49 15.38 -1.31 10.92
C SER A 49 13.91 -1.55 11.25
N ILE A 50 13.33 -0.63 12.02
CA ILE A 50 11.92 -0.70 12.42
C ILE A 50 11.01 -0.38 11.23
N ALA A 51 10.17 -1.33 10.86
CA ALA A 51 9.14 -1.17 9.83
C ALA A 51 7.84 -0.60 10.42
N LEU A 52 7.42 -1.09 11.59
CA LEU A 52 6.21 -0.66 12.27
C LEU A 52 6.50 -0.41 13.76
N ASN A 53 5.84 0.61 14.30
CA ASN A 53 5.78 0.86 15.73
C ASN A 53 4.31 1.04 16.13
N TYR A 54 3.77 0.05 16.83
CA TYR A 54 2.38 0.05 17.25
C TYR A 54 2.32 0.06 18.78
N PHE A 55 1.97 1.21 19.36
CA PHE A 55 1.92 1.41 20.82
C PHE A 55 3.19 0.93 21.57
N GLY A 56 4.38 1.19 20.99
CA GLY A 56 5.66 0.78 21.56
C GLY A 56 6.13 -0.62 21.16
N ASN A 57 5.26 -1.44 20.57
CA ASN A 57 5.67 -2.70 19.95
C ASN A 57 6.37 -2.40 18.62
N ARG A 58 7.68 -2.66 18.58
CA ARG A 58 8.53 -2.37 17.42
C ARG A 58 8.76 -3.63 16.63
N ILE A 59 8.36 -3.60 15.35
CA ILE A 59 8.47 -4.71 14.41
C ILE A 59 9.50 -4.33 13.36
N THR A 60 10.57 -5.12 13.23
CA THR A 60 11.60 -4.91 12.22
C THR A 60 11.10 -5.28 10.82
N TYR A 61 11.78 -4.81 9.76
CA TYR A 61 11.46 -5.24 8.39
C TYR A 61 11.58 -6.76 8.23
N GLN A 62 12.56 -7.39 8.87
CA GLN A 62 12.69 -8.85 8.85
C GLN A 62 11.41 -9.53 9.37
N LYS A 63 10.96 -9.17 10.56
CA LYS A 63 9.74 -9.70 11.18
C LYS A 63 8.49 -9.37 10.35
N PHE A 64 8.43 -8.16 9.84
CA PHE A 64 7.33 -7.71 8.99
C PHE A 64 7.19 -8.58 7.74
N PHE A 65 8.28 -8.83 7.02
CA PHE A 65 8.26 -9.67 5.82
C PHE A 65 8.03 -11.16 6.14
N GLU A 66 8.49 -11.66 7.29
CA GLU A 66 8.16 -13.00 7.77
C GLU A 66 6.65 -13.16 7.94
N HIS A 67 6.01 -12.27 8.70
CA HIS A 67 4.56 -12.30 8.94
C HIS A 67 3.74 -12.11 7.67
N ILE A 68 4.19 -11.26 6.73
CA ILE A 68 3.52 -11.13 5.43
C ILE A 68 3.51 -12.48 4.69
N ARG A 69 4.62 -13.21 4.66
CA ARG A 69 4.71 -14.51 3.98
C ARG A 69 3.86 -15.57 4.67
N GLU A 70 3.93 -15.66 5.99
CA GLU A 70 3.08 -16.57 6.77
C GLU A 70 1.60 -16.32 6.53
N THR A 71 1.19 -15.04 6.50
CA THR A 71 -0.19 -14.64 6.19
C THR A 71 -0.56 -14.97 4.75
N ALA A 72 0.35 -14.79 3.80
CA ALA A 72 0.14 -15.15 2.40
C ALA A 72 -0.07 -16.66 2.22
N ASP A 73 0.74 -17.49 2.90
CA ASP A 73 0.60 -18.93 2.89
C ASP A 73 -0.77 -19.36 3.46
N ALA A 74 -1.19 -18.74 4.57
CA ALA A 74 -2.50 -18.99 5.15
C ALA A 74 -3.65 -18.63 4.19
N PHE A 75 -3.56 -17.51 3.48
CA PHE A 75 -4.54 -17.12 2.46
C PHE A 75 -4.61 -18.10 1.30
N VAL A 76 -3.45 -18.56 0.81
CA VAL A 76 -3.39 -19.57 -0.25
C VAL A 76 -4.01 -20.89 0.22
N MET A 77 -3.74 -21.33 1.45
CA MET A 77 -4.35 -22.51 2.06
C MET A 77 -5.87 -22.36 2.23
N ALA A 78 -6.36 -21.15 2.50
CA ALA A 78 -7.78 -20.83 2.53
C ALA A 78 -8.43 -20.76 1.13
N GLY A 79 -7.66 -20.93 0.06
CA GLY A 79 -8.14 -20.98 -1.32
C GLY A 79 -8.14 -19.64 -2.05
N ILE A 80 -7.58 -18.57 -1.47
CA ILE A 80 -7.46 -17.27 -2.11
C ILE A 80 -6.44 -17.34 -3.24
N LYS A 81 -6.78 -16.79 -4.39
CA LYS A 81 -5.99 -16.84 -5.63
C LYS A 81 -5.70 -15.43 -6.16
N ARG A 82 -4.77 -15.39 -7.09
CA ARG A 82 -4.49 -14.17 -7.85
C ARG A 82 -5.76 -13.65 -8.52
N GLY A 83 -6.03 -12.35 -8.34
CA GLY A 83 -7.19 -11.64 -8.90
C GLY A 83 -8.43 -11.66 -8.00
N ASP A 84 -8.46 -12.47 -6.94
CA ASP A 84 -9.55 -12.44 -5.97
C ASP A 84 -9.59 -11.10 -5.23
N ILE A 85 -10.79 -10.67 -4.88
CA ILE A 85 -11.01 -9.48 -4.06
C ILE A 85 -11.36 -9.95 -2.65
N VAL A 86 -10.56 -9.55 -1.67
CA VAL A 86 -10.73 -9.92 -0.26
C VAL A 86 -11.05 -8.68 0.55
N THR A 87 -12.22 -8.64 1.15
CA THR A 87 -12.62 -7.54 2.04
C THR A 87 -11.99 -7.73 3.41
N ILE A 88 -11.31 -6.69 3.87
CA ILE A 88 -10.70 -6.62 5.20
C ILE A 88 -11.52 -5.64 6.04
N LEU A 89 -12.19 -6.16 7.07
CA LEU A 89 -12.92 -5.37 8.07
C LEU A 89 -12.11 -5.40 9.37
N SER A 90 -11.25 -4.42 9.56
CA SER A 90 -10.35 -4.37 10.71
C SER A 90 -9.95 -2.95 11.07
N LEU A 91 -9.52 -2.75 12.32
CA LEU A 91 -8.77 -1.56 12.74
C LEU A 91 -7.39 -1.58 12.09
N ILE A 92 -6.74 -0.41 12.05
CA ILE A 92 -5.37 -0.30 11.54
C ILE A 92 -4.41 -0.84 12.60
N THR A 93 -4.10 -2.13 12.49
CA THR A 93 -3.14 -2.86 13.34
C THR A 93 -2.00 -3.42 12.50
N PRO A 94 -0.91 -3.91 13.09
CA PRO A 94 0.14 -4.61 12.35
C PRO A 94 -0.38 -5.79 11.52
N GLU A 95 -1.35 -6.55 12.07
CA GLU A 95 -1.97 -7.70 11.39
C GLU A 95 -2.73 -7.26 10.12
N THR A 96 -3.42 -6.13 10.17
CA THR A 96 -4.08 -5.55 9.00
C THR A 96 -3.05 -5.23 7.91
N MET A 97 -1.89 -4.70 8.29
CA MET A 97 -0.81 -4.45 7.34
C MET A 97 -0.25 -5.75 6.75
N TYR A 98 -0.10 -6.80 7.56
CA TYR A 98 0.30 -8.12 7.04
C TYR A 98 -0.70 -8.63 6.01
N CYS A 99 -2.00 -8.53 6.28
CA CYS A 99 -3.05 -8.95 5.36
C CYS A 99 -2.99 -8.19 4.03
N ILE A 100 -2.88 -6.87 4.07
CA ILE A 100 -2.81 -6.03 2.86
C ILE A 100 -1.63 -6.42 1.98
N TYR A 101 -0.43 -6.51 2.57
CA TYR A 101 0.76 -6.85 1.82
C TYR A 101 0.81 -8.33 1.42
N ALA A 102 0.21 -9.23 2.19
CA ALA A 102 0.08 -10.65 1.84
C ALA A 102 -0.83 -10.84 0.61
N LEU A 103 -1.99 -10.19 0.57
CA LEU A 103 -2.86 -10.20 -0.59
C LEU A 103 -2.15 -9.61 -1.83
N ASN A 104 -1.44 -8.50 -1.66
CA ASN A 104 -0.64 -7.92 -2.73
C ASN A 104 0.49 -8.86 -3.19
N TYR A 105 1.11 -9.61 -2.27
CA TYR A 105 2.16 -10.59 -2.57
C TYR A 105 1.66 -11.72 -3.46
N ILE A 106 0.49 -12.28 -3.17
CA ILE A 106 -0.12 -13.36 -3.98
C ILE A 106 -0.86 -12.85 -5.22
N GLY A 107 -0.98 -11.53 -5.38
CA GLY A 107 -1.64 -10.89 -6.52
C GLY A 107 -3.16 -10.81 -6.41
N ALA A 108 -3.70 -10.93 -5.19
CA ALA A 108 -5.09 -10.63 -4.87
C ALA A 108 -5.27 -9.13 -4.55
N VAL A 109 -6.50 -8.68 -4.46
CA VAL A 109 -6.89 -7.29 -4.19
C VAL A 109 -7.42 -7.18 -2.78
N ALA A 110 -6.80 -6.31 -1.97
CA ALA A 110 -7.32 -5.95 -0.65
C ALA A 110 -8.39 -4.86 -0.80
N ASN A 111 -9.62 -5.16 -0.41
CA ASN A 111 -10.71 -4.20 -0.31
C ASN A 111 -10.89 -3.81 1.16
N MET A 112 -10.59 -2.55 1.49
CA MET A 112 -10.67 -2.07 2.88
C MET A 112 -12.05 -1.57 3.17
N GLY A 113 -12.73 -2.17 4.16
CA GLY A 113 -14.02 -1.74 4.67
C GLY A 113 -13.91 -1.08 6.05
N TYR A 114 -14.90 -0.29 6.39
CA TYR A 114 -15.02 0.30 7.72
C TYR A 114 -15.79 -0.63 8.66
N LEU A 115 -15.36 -0.74 9.93
CA LEU A 115 -16.05 -1.55 10.94
C LEU A 115 -17.44 -1.03 11.32
N SER A 116 -17.75 0.21 10.94
CA SER A 116 -19.07 0.84 11.18
C SER A 116 -20.06 0.65 10.03
N LEU A 117 -19.70 -0.12 9.00
CA LEU A 117 -20.66 -0.46 7.94
C LEU A 117 -21.76 -1.36 8.48
N SER A 118 -23.02 -1.06 8.12
CA SER A 118 -24.14 -1.93 8.38
C SER A 118 -24.11 -3.15 7.46
N GLU A 119 -24.92 -4.19 7.79
CA GLU A 119 -25.02 -5.40 6.96
C GLU A 119 -25.43 -5.10 5.51
N ASP A 120 -26.20 -4.02 5.31
CA ASP A 120 -26.68 -3.59 3.98
C ASP A 120 -25.61 -2.84 3.16
N GLU A 121 -24.48 -2.47 3.80
CA GLU A 121 -23.39 -1.70 3.17
C GLU A 121 -22.15 -2.57 2.85
N ILE A 122 -22.15 -3.86 3.25
CA ILE A 122 -21.09 -4.83 2.98
C ILE A 122 -21.43 -5.67 1.76
#